data_f3befff489491319cf10cc6c8f59b86f
#
_entry.id   f3befff489491319cf10cc6c8f59b86f
#
_cell.length_a   1.000
_cell.length_b   1.000
_cell.length_c   1.000
_cell.angle_alpha   90.00
_cell.angle_beta   90.00
_cell.angle_gamma   90.00
#
_symmetry.space_group_name_H-M   'P 1'
#
loop_
_entity.id
_entity.type
_entity.pdbx_description
1 polymer ?
#
loop_
_entity_poly.entity_id
_entity_poly.type
_entity_poly.pdbx_seq_one_letter_code
_entity_poly.pdbx_strand_id
1 'polypeptide(L)'
;MAEPFRGWPEEFQRFFIGLELDNSKKYFEANRQTYEESVKGPMVALVDSLEADFGEGKVFRINRDIRFSKDKSPYKTNIAATIGMGHKGGYVSLNARGFTVATGRYEMSPEDVAKYRKKVAADASGTQLATLVKKLQKSGYLLGGEELKRVPAPWSQDHPRADLLRRKSLYVYKNFGLQPWIGSTAARKQVVKVLTDAKPLNDWFARNLK
;
A
#
# COMPACT_ATOMS: atom_id res chain seq x y z
N MET A 1 21.92 -2.36 -17.49
CA MET A 1 21.73 -2.70 -16.06
C MET A 1 20.87 -1.60 -15.47
N ALA A 2 19.84 -1.94 -14.67
CA ALA A 2 19.02 -0.93 -13.98
C ALA A 2 19.90 -0.08 -13.05
N GLU A 3 19.66 1.22 -12.97
CA GLU A 3 20.39 2.09 -12.06
C GLU A 3 20.08 1.71 -10.61
N PRO A 4 21.08 1.70 -9.71
CA PRO A 4 20.85 1.37 -8.31
C PRO A 4 19.96 2.43 -7.64
N PHE A 5 19.03 1.99 -6.81
CA PHE A 5 18.19 2.91 -6.03
C PHE A 5 19.02 3.75 -5.05
N ARG A 6 18.90 5.06 -5.13
CA ARG A 6 19.62 6.03 -4.30
C ARG A 6 18.72 6.92 -3.45
N GLY A 7 17.41 6.79 -3.58
CA GLY A 7 16.40 7.69 -3.00
C GLY A 7 15.79 8.63 -4.03
N TRP A 8 14.87 9.49 -3.60
CA TRP A 8 14.27 10.51 -4.45
C TRP A 8 14.92 11.86 -4.18
N PRO A 9 15.38 12.58 -5.23
CA PRO A 9 15.84 13.95 -5.09
C PRO A 9 14.66 14.89 -4.76
N GLU A 10 14.92 16.05 -4.15
CA GLU A 10 13.87 16.97 -3.66
C GLU A 10 12.89 17.44 -4.74
N GLU A 11 13.29 17.39 -6.00
CA GLU A 11 12.48 17.76 -7.16
C GLU A 11 11.16 16.99 -7.24
N PHE A 12 11.09 15.75 -6.70
CA PHE A 12 9.84 14.99 -6.65
C PHE A 12 8.73 15.77 -5.92
N GLN A 13 9.09 16.41 -4.82
CA GLN A 13 8.12 17.14 -4.00
C GLN A 13 7.63 18.38 -4.74
N ARG A 14 8.54 19.15 -5.34
CA ARG A 14 8.21 20.35 -6.15
C ARG A 14 7.31 19.97 -7.32
N PHE A 15 7.62 18.86 -8.00
CA PHE A 15 6.79 18.33 -9.08
C PHE A 15 5.35 18.06 -8.63
N PHE A 16 5.15 17.34 -7.51
CA PHE A 16 3.80 17.03 -7.04
C PHE A 16 3.06 18.23 -6.48
N ILE A 17 3.73 19.17 -5.80
CA ILE A 17 3.13 20.44 -5.38
C ILE A 17 2.60 21.20 -6.60
N GLY A 18 3.42 21.37 -7.64
CA GLY A 18 3.00 22.05 -8.86
C GLY A 18 1.88 21.32 -9.59
N LEU A 19 1.89 19.98 -9.62
CA LEU A 19 0.82 19.18 -10.21
C LEU A 19 -0.48 19.23 -9.39
N GLU A 20 -0.44 19.46 -8.07
CA GLU A 20 -1.63 19.71 -7.25
C GLU A 20 -2.23 21.10 -7.54
N LEU A 21 -1.41 22.08 -7.88
CA LEU A 21 -1.84 23.45 -8.22
C LEU A 21 -2.37 23.57 -9.66
N ASP A 22 -1.70 22.90 -10.60
CA ASP A 22 -2.08 22.87 -12.02
C ASP A 22 -2.01 21.44 -12.57
N ASN A 23 -3.11 20.69 -12.46
CA ASN A 23 -3.20 19.32 -12.97
C ASN A 23 -3.55 19.31 -14.48
N SER A 24 -2.83 20.10 -15.29
CA SER A 24 -3.04 20.18 -16.72
C SER A 24 -1.99 19.39 -17.51
N LYS A 25 -2.33 19.06 -18.77
CA LYS A 25 -1.37 18.50 -19.72
C LYS A 25 -0.20 19.46 -19.97
N LYS A 26 -0.46 20.79 -19.98
CA LYS A 26 0.56 21.80 -20.18
C LYS A 26 1.62 21.75 -19.08
N TYR A 27 1.20 21.71 -17.81
CA TYR A 27 2.12 21.57 -16.67
C TYR A 27 2.93 20.29 -16.76
N PHE A 28 2.26 19.15 -17.00
CA PHE A 28 2.92 17.86 -17.07
C PHE A 28 3.98 17.81 -18.18
N GLU A 29 3.66 18.27 -19.38
CA GLU A 29 4.61 18.29 -20.51
C GLU A 29 5.82 19.20 -20.22
N ALA A 30 5.60 20.36 -19.60
CA ALA A 30 6.69 21.27 -19.21
C ALA A 30 7.60 20.67 -18.11
N ASN A 31 7.10 19.74 -17.30
CA ASN A 31 7.84 19.10 -16.20
C ASN A 31 8.08 17.59 -16.44
N ARG A 32 7.90 17.10 -17.68
CA ARG A 32 8.04 15.68 -18.02
C ARG A 32 9.40 15.11 -17.65
N GLN A 33 10.49 15.86 -17.93
CA GLN A 33 11.83 15.41 -17.57
C GLN A 33 11.99 15.23 -16.07
N THR A 34 11.54 16.19 -15.26
CA THR A 34 11.54 16.08 -13.79
C THR A 34 10.74 14.86 -13.32
N TYR A 35 9.60 14.60 -13.94
CA TYR A 35 8.82 13.39 -13.63
C TYR A 35 9.58 12.09 -13.92
N GLU A 36 10.18 11.97 -15.11
CA GLU A 36 10.91 10.75 -15.48
C GLU A 36 12.15 10.54 -14.61
N GLU A 37 12.94 11.59 -14.34
CA GLU A 37 14.22 11.50 -13.64
C GLU A 37 14.08 11.51 -12.11
N SER A 38 13.21 12.36 -11.58
CA SER A 38 13.15 12.61 -10.13
C SER A 38 11.96 11.93 -9.44
N VAL A 39 10.99 11.38 -10.19
CA VAL A 39 9.80 10.73 -9.64
C VAL A 39 9.75 9.26 -10.04
N LYS A 40 9.66 8.99 -11.35
CA LYS A 40 9.43 7.65 -11.88
C LYS A 40 10.69 6.79 -11.86
N GLY A 41 11.83 7.33 -12.32
CA GLY A 41 13.11 6.60 -12.33
C GLY A 41 13.47 6.03 -10.96
N PRO A 42 13.48 6.84 -9.89
CA PRO A 42 13.72 6.32 -8.54
C PRO A 42 12.69 5.29 -8.06
N MET A 43 11.41 5.41 -8.46
CA MET A 43 10.40 4.40 -8.11
C MET A 43 10.68 3.07 -8.82
N VAL A 44 11.07 3.09 -10.08
CA VAL A 44 11.49 1.90 -10.84
C VAL A 44 12.70 1.27 -10.18
N ALA A 45 13.73 2.06 -9.90
CA ALA A 45 14.95 1.56 -9.23
C ALA A 45 14.67 0.95 -7.85
N LEU A 46 13.72 1.53 -7.07
CA LEU A 46 13.27 0.94 -5.81
C LEU A 46 12.63 -0.44 -6.04
N VAL A 47 11.68 -0.54 -6.96
CA VAL A 47 10.96 -1.79 -7.28
C VAL A 47 11.96 -2.87 -7.71
N ASP A 48 12.85 -2.56 -8.65
CA ASP A 48 13.87 -3.49 -9.15
C ASP A 48 14.80 -3.96 -8.02
N SER A 49 15.18 -3.05 -7.11
CA SER A 49 16.05 -3.38 -5.97
C SER A 49 15.40 -4.36 -4.97
N LEU A 50 14.08 -4.50 -4.98
CA LEU A 50 13.31 -5.35 -4.08
C LEU A 50 12.88 -6.69 -4.71
N GLU A 51 13.08 -6.85 -6.01
CA GLU A 51 12.62 -8.02 -6.77
C GLU A 51 13.18 -9.34 -6.25
N ALA A 52 14.48 -9.38 -5.93
CA ALA A 52 15.13 -10.58 -5.39
C ALA A 52 14.55 -11.05 -4.05
N ASP A 53 14.07 -10.11 -3.22
CA ASP A 53 13.55 -10.40 -1.88
C ASP A 53 12.04 -10.74 -1.90
N PHE A 54 11.26 -10.05 -2.75
CA PHE A 54 9.79 -10.07 -2.70
C PHE A 54 9.12 -10.53 -4.00
N GLY A 55 9.86 -10.64 -5.09
CA GLY A 55 9.35 -10.93 -6.42
C GLY A 55 9.04 -9.68 -7.23
N GLU A 56 8.68 -9.90 -8.50
CA GLU A 56 8.41 -8.83 -9.47
C GLU A 56 7.36 -7.85 -8.97
N GLY A 57 7.63 -6.57 -9.15
CA GLY A 57 6.72 -5.46 -8.84
C GLY A 57 6.34 -4.68 -10.08
N LYS A 58 5.41 -3.71 -9.92
CA LYS A 58 4.93 -2.90 -11.03
C LYS A 58 4.72 -1.46 -10.62
N VAL A 59 5.36 -0.53 -11.32
CA VAL A 59 5.09 0.90 -11.17
C VAL A 59 3.82 1.26 -11.95
N PHE A 60 2.89 1.95 -11.29
CA PHE A 60 1.65 2.39 -11.93
C PHE A 60 1.87 3.66 -12.74
N ARG A 61 1.16 3.76 -13.88
CA ARG A 61 1.13 4.99 -14.68
C ARG A 61 0.55 6.15 -13.88
N ILE A 62 1.08 7.34 -14.12
CA ILE A 62 0.59 8.57 -13.48
C ILE A 62 -0.78 8.99 -14.01
N ASN A 63 -1.12 8.64 -15.26
CA ASN A 63 -2.41 8.97 -15.85
C ASN A 63 -3.56 8.37 -15.04
N ARG A 64 -4.56 9.19 -14.74
CA ARG A 64 -5.79 8.76 -14.08
C ARG A 64 -6.76 8.13 -15.08
N ASP A 65 -7.45 7.08 -14.67
CA ASP A 65 -8.61 6.61 -15.41
C ASP A 65 -9.83 7.46 -15.03
N ILE A 66 -10.18 8.40 -15.89
CA ILE A 66 -11.25 9.38 -15.63
C ILE A 66 -12.63 8.90 -16.08
N ARG A 67 -12.76 7.71 -16.71
CA ARG A 67 -14.02 7.24 -17.28
C ARG A 67 -15.14 7.18 -16.25
N PHE A 68 -14.85 6.63 -15.08
CA PHE A 68 -15.81 6.43 -13.99
C PHE A 68 -15.53 7.31 -12.76
N SER A 69 -14.51 8.17 -12.81
CA SER A 69 -14.15 9.04 -11.69
C SER A 69 -14.95 10.33 -11.70
N LYS A 70 -15.34 10.80 -10.52
CA LYS A 70 -15.86 12.17 -10.33
C LYS A 70 -14.77 13.22 -10.54
N ASP A 71 -13.55 12.91 -10.13
CA ASP A 71 -12.37 13.74 -10.37
C ASP A 71 -11.88 13.52 -11.82
N LYS A 72 -11.97 14.57 -12.63
CA LYS A 72 -11.59 14.59 -14.05
C LYS A 72 -10.17 15.09 -14.30
N SER A 73 -9.38 15.35 -13.25
CA SER A 73 -7.98 15.70 -13.41
C SER A 73 -7.21 14.56 -14.10
N PRO A 74 -6.39 14.84 -15.13
CA PRO A 74 -5.79 13.80 -15.96
C PRO A 74 -4.69 12.99 -15.27
N TYR A 75 -4.08 13.54 -14.23
CA TYR A 75 -2.95 12.91 -13.54
C TYR A 75 -3.25 12.63 -12.07
N LYS A 76 -2.65 11.56 -11.56
CA LYS A 76 -2.60 11.29 -10.12
C LYS A 76 -1.57 12.20 -9.48
N THR A 77 -1.85 12.68 -8.28
CA THR A 77 -0.91 13.49 -7.48
C THR A 77 0.02 12.63 -6.61
N ASN A 78 0.27 11.41 -7.05
CA ASN A 78 1.21 10.48 -6.44
C ASN A 78 1.78 9.52 -7.48
N ILE A 79 2.96 9.00 -7.23
CA ILE A 79 3.46 7.80 -7.88
C ILE A 79 3.31 6.61 -6.93
N ALA A 80 2.98 5.46 -7.49
CA ALA A 80 2.82 4.26 -6.69
C ALA A 80 3.27 3.01 -7.45
N ALA A 81 3.60 1.98 -6.67
CA ALA A 81 3.98 0.68 -7.21
C ALA A 81 3.51 -0.46 -6.31
N THR A 82 3.31 -1.63 -6.89
CA THR A 82 3.33 -2.89 -6.14
C THR A 82 4.75 -3.39 -5.99
N ILE A 83 5.03 -4.06 -4.89
CA ILE A 83 6.27 -4.77 -4.61
C ILE A 83 5.92 -6.24 -4.47
N GLY A 84 6.50 -7.10 -5.31
CA GLY A 84 6.20 -8.52 -5.26
C GLY A 84 4.75 -8.87 -5.60
N MET A 85 4.43 -10.15 -5.47
CA MET A 85 3.09 -10.67 -5.73
C MET A 85 2.59 -11.57 -4.60
N GLY A 86 1.26 -11.73 -4.52
CA GLY A 86 0.61 -12.63 -3.57
C GLY A 86 0.81 -12.23 -2.11
N HIS A 87 1.10 -13.20 -1.27
CA HIS A 87 1.24 -13.00 0.18
C HIS A 87 2.55 -12.33 0.63
N LYS A 88 3.51 -12.19 -0.27
CA LYS A 88 4.75 -11.44 0.00
C LYS A 88 4.68 -10.00 -0.46
N GLY A 89 3.63 -9.65 -1.18
CA GLY A 89 3.49 -8.38 -1.86
C GLY A 89 3.22 -7.21 -0.92
N GLY A 90 3.54 -6.03 -1.42
CA GLY A 90 3.28 -4.75 -0.80
C GLY A 90 2.90 -3.69 -1.81
N TYR A 91 2.60 -2.53 -1.29
CA TYR A 91 2.30 -1.32 -2.04
C TYR A 91 3.11 -0.17 -1.47
N VAL A 92 3.68 0.64 -2.34
CA VAL A 92 4.37 1.86 -1.98
C VAL A 92 3.76 3.03 -2.72
N SER A 93 3.73 4.20 -2.08
CA SER A 93 3.25 5.44 -2.68
C SER A 93 4.06 6.62 -2.18
N LEU A 94 4.38 7.54 -3.09
CA LEU A 94 5.06 8.80 -2.80
C LEU A 94 4.26 9.94 -3.41
N ASN A 95 4.09 11.02 -2.65
CA ASN A 95 3.43 12.26 -3.06
C ASN A 95 4.09 13.47 -2.40
N ALA A 96 3.55 14.68 -2.61
CA ALA A 96 4.07 15.90 -1.98
C ALA A 96 4.11 15.87 -0.45
N ARG A 97 3.31 15.02 0.20
CA ARG A 97 3.19 14.94 1.67
C ARG A 97 4.01 13.81 2.28
N GLY A 98 4.64 12.94 1.47
CA GLY A 98 5.53 11.91 1.96
C GLY A 98 5.31 10.52 1.38
N PHE A 99 5.83 9.55 2.10
CA PHE A 99 5.97 8.18 1.68
C PHE A 99 5.07 7.24 2.49
N THR A 100 4.38 6.35 1.81
CA THR A 100 3.50 5.35 2.43
C THR A 100 3.87 3.96 1.95
N VAL A 101 3.88 3.00 2.86
CA VAL A 101 4.06 1.57 2.57
C VAL A 101 2.90 0.80 3.17
N ALA A 102 2.30 -0.09 2.40
CA ALA A 102 1.17 -0.92 2.81
C ALA A 102 1.37 -2.38 2.39
N THR A 103 0.75 -3.31 3.12
CA THR A 103 0.71 -4.73 2.76
C THR A 103 -0.47 -5.43 3.43
N GLY A 104 -0.96 -6.50 2.81
CA GLY A 104 -2.13 -7.25 3.25
C GLY A 104 -3.05 -7.62 2.10
N ARG A 105 -4.34 -7.73 2.38
CA ARG A 105 -5.37 -8.02 1.38
C ARG A 105 -6.16 -6.75 1.06
N TYR A 106 -5.73 -6.02 0.03
CA TYR A 106 -6.39 -4.81 -0.46
C TYR A 106 -7.74 -5.14 -1.11
N GLU A 107 -7.80 -6.24 -1.84
CA GLU A 107 -9.01 -6.80 -2.44
C GLU A 107 -9.17 -8.25 -2.04
N MET A 108 -10.40 -8.66 -1.78
CA MET A 108 -10.80 -10.04 -1.57
C MET A 108 -12.06 -10.31 -2.40
N SER A 109 -12.08 -11.44 -3.10
CA SER A 109 -13.28 -11.90 -3.79
C SER A 109 -14.41 -12.17 -2.77
N PRO A 110 -15.68 -12.20 -3.19
CA PRO A 110 -16.78 -12.59 -2.29
C PRO A 110 -16.55 -13.94 -1.61
N GLU A 111 -15.92 -14.88 -2.30
CA GLU A 111 -15.56 -16.19 -1.76
C GLU A 111 -14.47 -16.06 -0.70
N ASP A 112 -13.41 -15.28 -0.95
CA ASP A 112 -12.35 -15.01 0.02
C ASP A 112 -12.89 -14.30 1.26
N VAL A 113 -13.80 -13.34 1.09
CA VAL A 113 -14.48 -12.66 2.22
C VAL A 113 -15.28 -13.66 3.06
N ALA A 114 -15.97 -14.61 2.43
CA ALA A 114 -16.72 -15.66 3.15
C ALA A 114 -15.76 -16.57 3.92
N LYS A 115 -14.66 -17.03 3.30
CA LYS A 115 -13.61 -17.83 3.97
C LYS A 115 -12.98 -17.03 5.12
N TYR A 116 -12.62 -15.77 4.88
CA TYR A 116 -12.05 -14.85 5.87
C TYR A 116 -12.95 -14.78 7.13
N ARG A 117 -14.23 -14.49 6.95
CA ARG A 117 -15.16 -14.38 8.08
C ARG A 117 -15.30 -15.66 8.88
N LYS A 118 -15.38 -16.83 8.21
CA LYS A 118 -15.38 -18.12 8.90
C LYS A 118 -14.11 -18.30 9.75
N LYS A 119 -12.95 -17.93 9.22
CA LYS A 119 -11.67 -18.03 9.94
C LYS A 119 -11.53 -17.00 11.06
N VAL A 120 -12.08 -15.79 10.88
CA VAL A 120 -12.15 -14.76 11.93
C VAL A 120 -13.08 -15.20 13.06
N ALA A 121 -14.21 -15.81 12.75
CA ALA A 121 -15.17 -16.30 13.76
C ALA A 121 -14.63 -17.49 14.58
N ALA A 122 -13.83 -18.34 13.97
CA ALA A 122 -13.23 -19.50 14.66
C ALA A 122 -12.18 -19.04 15.69
N ASP A 123 -12.23 -19.62 16.90
CA ASP A 123 -11.42 -19.15 18.02
C ASP A 123 -9.92 -19.21 17.76
N ALA A 124 -9.40 -20.33 17.30
CA ALA A 124 -7.96 -20.49 17.07
C ALA A 124 -7.41 -19.48 16.04
N SER A 125 -7.98 -19.45 14.82
CA SER A 125 -7.49 -18.59 13.74
C SER A 125 -7.86 -17.12 13.94
N GLY A 126 -9.06 -16.84 14.46
CA GLY A 126 -9.53 -15.48 14.71
C GLY A 126 -8.79 -14.79 15.85
N THR A 127 -8.50 -15.50 16.95
CA THR A 127 -7.68 -14.95 18.04
C THR A 127 -6.25 -14.69 17.58
N GLN A 128 -5.67 -15.56 16.76
CA GLN A 128 -4.37 -15.34 16.16
C GLN A 128 -4.36 -14.06 15.32
N LEU A 129 -5.35 -13.87 14.43
CA LEU A 129 -5.44 -12.66 13.61
C LEU A 129 -5.60 -11.41 14.47
N ALA A 130 -6.49 -11.42 15.46
CA ALA A 130 -6.71 -10.29 16.35
C ALA A 130 -5.43 -9.89 17.10
N THR A 131 -4.66 -10.88 17.55
CA THR A 131 -3.37 -10.66 18.22
C THR A 131 -2.34 -10.04 17.27
N LEU A 132 -2.23 -10.53 16.04
CA LEU A 132 -1.33 -9.97 15.01
C LEU A 132 -1.68 -8.51 14.68
N VAL A 133 -2.96 -8.24 14.43
CA VAL A 133 -3.46 -6.89 14.16
C VAL A 133 -3.14 -5.95 15.32
N LYS A 134 -3.46 -6.36 16.55
CA LYS A 134 -3.20 -5.55 17.75
C LYS A 134 -1.70 -5.28 17.96
N LYS A 135 -0.85 -6.26 17.68
CA LYS A 135 0.61 -6.09 17.74
C LYS A 135 1.09 -5.06 16.73
N LEU A 136 0.62 -5.14 15.47
CA LEU A 136 0.98 -4.18 14.43
C LEU A 136 0.51 -2.77 14.78
N GLN A 137 -0.73 -2.61 15.26
CA GLN A 137 -1.24 -1.31 15.70
C GLN A 137 -0.40 -0.70 16.84
N LYS A 138 -0.01 -1.51 17.84
CA LYS A 138 0.90 -1.07 18.91
C LYS A 138 2.28 -0.64 18.38
N SER A 139 2.72 -1.19 17.24
CA SER A 139 3.95 -0.80 16.55
C SER A 139 3.77 0.40 15.60
N GLY A 140 2.64 1.10 15.68
CA GLY A 140 2.34 2.31 14.91
C GLY A 140 1.87 2.05 13.46
N TYR A 141 1.38 0.84 13.16
CA TYR A 141 0.71 0.56 11.90
C TYR A 141 -0.76 0.94 11.98
N LEU A 142 -1.27 1.53 10.91
CA LEU A 142 -2.68 1.80 10.72
C LEU A 142 -3.34 0.65 9.96
N LEU A 143 -4.63 0.43 10.24
CA LEU A 143 -5.44 -0.53 9.50
C LEU A 143 -6.18 0.17 8.38
N GLY A 144 -6.15 -0.42 7.20
CA GLY A 144 -6.95 -0.02 6.05
C GLY A 144 -7.87 -1.15 5.59
N GLY A 145 -8.71 -0.81 4.62
CA GLY A 145 -9.64 -1.73 3.98
C GLY A 145 -11.09 -1.32 4.13
N GLU A 146 -11.92 -1.83 3.22
CA GLU A 146 -13.36 -1.64 3.28
C GLU A 146 -13.99 -2.42 4.43
N GLU A 147 -14.99 -1.82 5.08
CA GLU A 147 -15.76 -2.47 6.14
C GLU A 147 -17.25 -2.20 6.02
N LEU A 148 -18.04 -3.12 6.54
CA LEU A 148 -19.48 -2.98 6.71
C LEU A 148 -19.80 -2.15 7.96
N LYS A 149 -20.91 -1.46 7.96
CA LYS A 149 -21.40 -0.74 9.15
C LYS A 149 -21.78 -1.67 10.31
N ARG A 150 -22.24 -2.90 9.98
CA ARG A 150 -22.69 -3.91 10.94
C ARG A 150 -22.01 -5.25 10.67
N VAL A 151 -21.88 -6.07 11.70
CA VAL A 151 -21.43 -7.45 11.54
C VAL A 151 -22.46 -8.21 10.70
N PRO A 152 -22.05 -8.89 9.61
CA PRO A 152 -22.99 -9.62 8.78
C PRO A 152 -23.46 -10.91 9.44
N ALA A 153 -24.70 -11.34 9.12
CA ALA A 153 -25.18 -12.66 9.52
C ALA A 153 -24.22 -13.77 9.03
N PRO A 154 -24.10 -14.89 9.78
CA PRO A 154 -24.85 -15.27 10.97
C PRO A 154 -24.23 -14.80 12.31
N TRP A 155 -23.19 -13.96 12.30
CA TRP A 155 -22.46 -13.58 13.53
C TRP A 155 -23.15 -12.47 14.31
N SER A 156 -23.03 -12.53 15.65
CA SER A 156 -23.55 -11.50 16.55
C SER A 156 -22.81 -10.17 16.40
N GLN A 157 -23.53 -9.07 16.66
CA GLN A 157 -22.93 -7.73 16.76
C GLN A 157 -21.94 -7.64 17.94
N ASP A 158 -22.17 -8.41 18.99
CA ASP A 158 -21.32 -8.46 20.20
C ASP A 158 -20.17 -9.49 20.11
N HIS A 159 -19.92 -10.01 18.91
CA HIS A 159 -18.82 -10.95 18.72
C HIS A 159 -17.47 -10.31 19.10
N PRO A 160 -16.58 -10.99 19.87
CA PRO A 160 -15.33 -10.39 20.37
C PRO A 160 -14.38 -9.90 19.26
N ARG A 161 -14.61 -10.33 18.03
CA ARG A 161 -13.87 -9.92 16.83
C ARG A 161 -14.79 -9.23 15.81
N ALA A 162 -15.83 -8.52 16.27
CA ALA A 162 -16.80 -7.82 15.44
C ALA A 162 -16.14 -6.88 14.43
N ASP A 163 -15.11 -6.13 14.85
CA ASP A 163 -14.37 -5.20 13.98
C ASP A 163 -13.69 -5.90 12.80
N LEU A 164 -13.16 -7.10 13.00
CA LEU A 164 -12.57 -7.90 11.94
C LEU A 164 -13.64 -8.54 11.05
N LEU A 165 -14.77 -9.00 11.61
CA LEU A 165 -15.87 -9.58 10.85
C LEU A 165 -16.56 -8.60 9.89
N ARG A 166 -16.56 -7.30 10.21
CA ARG A 166 -17.09 -6.26 9.32
C ARG A 166 -16.25 -6.05 8.07
N ARG A 167 -14.96 -6.42 8.09
CA ARG A 167 -14.05 -6.11 6.99
C ARG A 167 -14.34 -6.92 5.73
N LYS A 168 -14.24 -6.24 4.58
CA LYS A 168 -14.25 -6.82 3.24
C LYS A 168 -12.84 -6.91 2.66
N SER A 169 -11.92 -6.12 3.19
CA SER A 169 -10.48 -6.16 2.92
C SER A 169 -9.73 -5.77 4.17
N LEU A 170 -8.49 -6.21 4.31
CA LEU A 170 -7.67 -5.91 5.48
C LEU A 170 -6.20 -5.82 5.06
N TYR A 171 -5.65 -4.64 5.20
CA TYR A 171 -4.23 -4.38 5.05
C TYR A 171 -3.74 -3.46 6.17
N VAL A 172 -2.46 -3.47 6.38
CA VAL A 172 -1.78 -2.55 7.30
C VAL A 172 -0.90 -1.60 6.49
N TYR A 173 -0.75 -0.38 6.98
CA TYR A 173 0.10 0.60 6.34
C TYR A 173 0.78 1.51 7.34
N LYS A 174 1.88 2.10 6.90
CA LYS A 174 2.59 3.14 7.63
C LYS A 174 2.76 4.34 6.72
N ASN A 175 2.23 5.47 7.16
CA ASN A 175 2.46 6.76 6.52
C ASN A 175 3.59 7.45 7.28
N PHE A 176 4.70 7.68 6.61
CA PHE A 176 5.90 8.25 7.23
C PHE A 176 5.93 9.79 7.14
N GLY A 177 5.02 10.40 6.36
CA GLY A 177 5.15 11.80 6.02
C GLY A 177 6.41 12.08 5.19
N LEU A 178 6.81 13.34 5.15
CA LEU A 178 8.10 13.74 4.58
C LEU A 178 9.21 13.48 5.59
N GLN A 179 10.20 12.72 5.15
CA GLN A 179 11.36 12.36 5.98
C GLN A 179 12.65 12.53 5.17
N PRO A 180 13.74 13.01 5.78
CA PRO A 180 15.01 13.20 5.08
C PRO A 180 15.56 11.93 4.43
N TRP A 181 15.26 10.77 5.00
CA TRP A 181 15.72 9.49 4.45
C TRP A 181 15.05 9.08 3.13
N ILE A 182 13.96 9.74 2.70
CA ILE A 182 13.33 9.52 1.39
C ILE A 182 14.36 9.78 0.28
N GLY A 183 15.25 10.77 0.46
CA GLY A 183 16.35 11.08 -0.46
C GLY A 183 17.55 10.13 -0.40
N SER A 184 17.43 8.95 0.20
CA SER A 184 18.53 8.01 0.35
C SER A 184 18.11 6.55 0.23
N THR A 185 19.08 5.63 0.23
CA THR A 185 18.84 4.19 0.24
C THR A 185 18.08 3.70 1.49
N ALA A 186 17.97 4.54 2.53
CA ALA A 186 17.21 4.20 3.73
C ALA A 186 15.70 4.06 3.44
N ALA A 187 15.16 4.67 2.37
CA ALA A 187 13.78 4.45 1.94
C ALA A 187 13.51 2.97 1.61
N ARG A 188 14.43 2.29 0.92
CA ARG A 188 14.36 0.84 0.69
C ARG A 188 14.29 0.04 2.01
N LYS A 189 15.12 0.42 2.99
CA LYS A 189 15.13 -0.25 4.31
C LYS A 189 13.79 -0.12 5.02
N GLN A 190 13.10 1.03 4.89
CA GLN A 190 11.77 1.21 5.45
C GLN A 190 10.72 0.32 4.76
N VAL A 191 10.78 0.15 3.44
CA VAL A 191 9.89 -0.78 2.72
C VAL A 191 10.11 -2.21 3.23
N VAL A 192 11.35 -2.69 3.23
CA VAL A 192 11.71 -4.03 3.73
C VAL A 192 11.22 -4.22 5.15
N LYS A 193 11.43 -3.22 6.03
CA LYS A 193 10.97 -3.29 7.42
C LYS A 193 9.46 -3.48 7.52
N VAL A 194 8.66 -2.69 6.79
CA VAL A 194 7.19 -2.79 6.83
C VAL A 194 6.73 -4.17 6.35
N LEU A 195 7.28 -4.66 5.23
CA LEU A 195 6.91 -5.96 4.68
C LEU A 195 7.31 -7.11 5.61
N THR A 196 8.45 -7.00 6.28
CA THR A 196 8.94 -8.00 7.26
C THR A 196 8.10 -7.97 8.53
N ASP A 197 7.82 -6.80 9.11
CA ASP A 197 7.01 -6.65 10.32
C ASP A 197 5.59 -7.24 10.11
N ALA A 198 5.02 -7.03 8.92
CA ALA A 198 3.68 -7.51 8.57
C ALA A 198 3.65 -8.95 7.98
N LYS A 199 4.81 -9.58 7.78
CA LYS A 199 4.89 -10.96 7.26
C LYS A 199 3.98 -11.95 8.01
N PRO A 200 3.91 -11.96 9.37
CA PRO A 200 3.01 -12.87 10.08
C PRO A 200 1.53 -12.68 9.72
N LEU A 201 1.09 -11.45 9.43
CA LEU A 201 -0.26 -11.15 8.96
C LEU A 201 -0.48 -11.74 7.55
N ASN A 202 0.46 -11.54 6.64
CA ASN A 202 0.39 -12.07 5.29
C ASN A 202 0.44 -13.61 5.28
N ASP A 203 1.24 -14.22 6.13
CA ASP A 203 1.28 -15.68 6.32
C ASP A 203 -0.05 -16.22 6.86
N TRP A 204 -0.73 -15.46 7.72
CA TRP A 204 -2.07 -15.83 8.19
C TRP A 204 -3.06 -15.89 7.02
N PHE A 205 -3.08 -14.87 6.14
CA PHE A 205 -3.90 -14.88 4.94
C PHE A 205 -3.57 -16.05 4.01
N ALA A 206 -2.30 -16.28 3.74
CA ALA A 206 -1.85 -17.36 2.86
C ALA A 206 -2.29 -18.76 3.36
N ARG A 207 -2.33 -18.97 4.67
CA ARG A 207 -2.77 -20.25 5.27
C ARG A 207 -4.28 -20.42 5.32
N ASN A 208 -5.02 -19.34 5.49
CA ASN A 208 -6.45 -19.41 5.81
C ASN A 208 -7.36 -19.07 4.63
N LEU A 209 -6.84 -18.48 3.54
CA LEU A 209 -7.62 -18.11 2.37
C LEU A 209 -7.20 -18.86 1.08
N LYS A 210 -6.67 -20.07 1.27
CA LYS A 210 -6.41 -20.98 0.15
C LYS A 210 -7.69 -21.51 -0.46
#